data_0fbe9a342ca1dc9eef4a6953123f71d9
#
_entry.id   0fbe9a342ca1dc9eef4a6953123f71d9
#
_cell.length_a   1.000
_cell.length_b   1.000
_cell.length_c   1.000
_cell.angle_alpha   90.00
_cell.angle_beta   90.00
_cell.angle_gamma   90.00
#
_symmetry.space_group_name_H-M   'P 1'
#
loop_
_entity.id
_entity.type
_entity.pdbx_description
1 polymer ?
#
loop_
_entity_poly.entity_id
_entity_poly.type
_entity_poly.pdbx_seq_one_letter_code
_entity_poly.pdbx_strand_id
1 'polypeptide(L)'
;MSESQATESMPTGFRTRFLAIARLTEDVRPHMLLISVFAFINGLLEAGFLVIIARIALALTEGSDSIRIANGFEFTTYQGLAIAAILITVRLVFSLGVVRVSTSLVYRVGVNLRIRLSHAFLDSSWATQQSQPAGTLQQLVVSFPTQGSSLIYSLAASLGAGITLIAMMAVSFLVNFLATLTVFIALFLFSGILRPLRNRLNRRSTASIAPQISFSNGVAQIGTLGLEIHSFGVSKEVKNKIDQLIFNESEAQRKVVLISRSISPLYVSLAYLSVVTAVLLVALLGTGQLGSAGAVMIIMLRTLGYGQQLQNGSASISLIQPFIDLIEKTIFTYKHSSQENGTSQVSEIGSIKFDDVTFSYLANTPVLDRISFEIKQGEAIGVVGPSGSGKSTLVQLLLGIRNPASGSITADGINLKEIDRSSWTSKVAFVPQDATLITGTVAENITFYRPDISKEQMIDAARSAHVLDDIEKLPQGFDTDLGERAQQLSGGQRQRLSIARALVGNPDLLILDEPTSALDMKSESVIRDTIASLSGRVTVVVIAHRLSTLDVCNRLMVIQEGQLKAFATPAELAADNDFYKEALRLAGVR
;
A
#
# COMPACT_ATOMS: atom_id res chain seq x y z
N MET A 1 -12.90 21.39 -4.08
CA MET A 1 -13.14 21.40 -2.62
C MET A 1 -11.79 21.63 -1.97
N SER A 2 -11.66 22.72 -1.21
CA SER A 2 -10.41 23.20 -0.63
C SER A 2 -9.83 22.20 0.37
N GLU A 3 -8.51 22.09 0.42
CA GLU A 3 -7.70 21.34 1.41
C GLU A 3 -8.04 21.61 2.90
N SER A 4 -8.97 22.52 3.18
CA SER A 4 -9.31 22.96 4.53
C SER A 4 -10.36 22.12 5.27
N GLN A 5 -11.00 21.12 4.64
CA GLN A 5 -12.02 20.28 5.30
C GLN A 5 -11.57 18.87 5.67
N ALA A 6 -10.35 18.46 5.35
CA ALA A 6 -9.82 17.13 5.70
C ALA A 6 -9.01 17.09 7.01
N THR A 7 -9.01 18.15 7.82
CA THR A 7 -8.35 18.20 9.13
C THR A 7 -9.35 17.98 10.28
N GLU A 8 -10.20 16.98 10.19
CA GLU A 8 -10.73 16.38 11.42
C GLU A 8 -9.59 15.68 12.14
N SER A 9 -9.09 16.33 13.20
CA SER A 9 -8.06 15.82 14.07
C SER A 9 -8.50 14.47 14.65
N MET A 10 -7.92 13.36 14.15
CA MET A 10 -8.10 12.07 14.80
C MET A 10 -7.71 12.19 16.27
N PRO A 11 -8.51 11.67 17.20
CA PRO A 11 -8.29 11.79 18.63
C PRO A 11 -6.95 11.14 19.02
N THR A 12 -6.03 11.92 19.60
CA THR A 12 -4.63 11.57 19.90
C THR A 12 -4.42 10.75 21.18
N GLY A 13 -5.46 10.09 21.73
CA GLY A 13 -5.39 9.32 22.97
C GLY A 13 -4.80 7.92 22.80
N PHE A 14 -4.07 7.42 23.79
CA PHE A 14 -3.55 6.04 23.83
C PHE A 14 -4.65 4.98 23.62
N ARG A 15 -5.87 5.21 24.11
CA ARG A 15 -7.03 4.34 23.89
C ARG A 15 -7.49 4.26 22.42
N THR A 16 -7.51 5.39 21.72
CA THR A 16 -7.91 5.44 20.31
C THR A 16 -6.84 4.79 19.42
N ARG A 17 -5.57 4.93 19.77
CA ARG A 17 -4.43 4.29 19.09
C ARG A 17 -4.43 2.77 19.25
N PHE A 18 -4.75 2.29 20.46
CA PHE A 18 -4.90 0.85 20.71
C PHE A 18 -6.14 0.27 20.02
N LEU A 19 -7.24 1.04 19.94
CA LEU A 19 -8.45 0.66 19.20
C LEU A 19 -8.23 0.66 17.68
N ALA A 20 -7.40 1.54 17.15
CA ALA A 20 -7.01 1.52 15.73
C ALA A 20 -6.23 0.24 15.41
N ILE A 21 -5.26 -0.11 16.25
CA ILE A 21 -4.50 -1.37 16.12
C ILE A 21 -5.42 -2.58 16.30
N ALA A 22 -6.38 -2.52 17.23
CA ALA A 22 -7.35 -3.60 17.47
C ALA A 22 -8.38 -3.75 16.34
N ARG A 23 -8.68 -2.67 15.59
CA ARG A 23 -9.51 -2.70 14.36
C ARG A 23 -8.75 -3.26 13.16
N LEU A 24 -7.42 -3.12 13.15
CA LEU A 24 -6.58 -3.72 12.12
C LEU A 24 -6.59 -5.26 12.17
N THR A 25 -7.06 -5.83 13.30
CA THR A 25 -6.87 -7.25 13.58
C THR A 25 -7.94 -7.77 14.52
N GLU A 26 -9.13 -8.06 14.01
CA GLU A 26 -10.17 -8.75 14.79
C GLU A 26 -9.67 -10.07 15.40
N ASP A 27 -8.71 -10.74 14.75
CA ASP A 27 -8.09 -11.99 15.18
C ASP A 27 -6.91 -11.85 16.18
N VAL A 28 -6.48 -10.63 16.54
CA VAL A 28 -5.27 -10.44 17.39
C VAL A 28 -5.53 -10.75 18.85
N ARG A 29 -6.76 -10.50 19.33
CA ARG A 29 -7.10 -10.64 20.76
C ARG A 29 -6.80 -12.03 21.32
N PRO A 30 -7.22 -13.16 20.71
CA PRO A 30 -6.94 -14.49 21.25
C PRO A 30 -5.45 -14.81 21.24
N HIS A 31 -4.70 -14.38 20.20
CA HIS A 31 -3.27 -14.60 20.11
C HIS A 31 -2.49 -13.78 21.15
N MET A 32 -2.88 -12.52 21.41
CA MET A 32 -2.29 -11.70 22.47
C MET A 32 -2.56 -12.28 23.86
N LEU A 33 -3.75 -12.80 24.09
CA LEU A 33 -4.08 -13.49 25.33
C LEU A 33 -3.22 -14.75 25.52
N LEU A 34 -3.06 -15.55 24.48
CA LEU A 34 -2.20 -16.74 24.50
C LEU A 34 -0.73 -16.38 24.77
N ILE A 35 -0.19 -15.34 24.11
CA ILE A 35 1.15 -14.80 24.39
C ILE A 35 1.26 -14.37 25.85
N SER A 36 0.24 -13.71 26.40
CA SER A 36 0.20 -13.26 27.78
C SER A 36 0.26 -14.41 28.78
N VAL A 37 -0.51 -15.46 28.53
CA VAL A 37 -0.52 -16.69 29.37
C VAL A 37 0.85 -17.39 29.30
N PHE A 38 1.37 -17.59 28.11
CA PHE A 38 2.70 -18.21 27.95
C PHE A 38 3.81 -17.37 28.59
N ALA A 39 3.77 -16.04 28.46
CA ALA A 39 4.74 -15.15 29.08
C ALA A 39 4.64 -15.18 30.61
N PHE A 40 3.43 -15.27 31.18
CA PHE A 40 3.22 -15.39 32.61
C PHE A 40 3.81 -16.69 33.18
N ILE A 41 3.47 -17.82 32.53
CA ILE A 41 4.04 -19.13 32.91
C ILE A 41 5.56 -19.12 32.79
N ASN A 42 6.08 -18.57 31.70
CA ASN A 42 7.52 -18.44 31.45
C ASN A 42 8.21 -17.62 32.55
N GLY A 43 7.57 -16.51 33.01
CA GLY A 43 8.06 -15.67 34.10
C GLY A 43 8.09 -16.41 35.44
N LEU A 44 7.05 -17.17 35.77
CA LEU A 44 7.00 -17.98 37.00
C LEU A 44 8.06 -19.10 37.00
N LEU A 45 8.22 -19.82 35.89
CA LEU A 45 9.24 -20.88 35.74
C LEU A 45 10.65 -20.31 35.88
N GLU A 46 10.92 -19.14 35.28
CA GLU A 46 12.21 -18.48 35.39
C GLU A 46 12.49 -17.98 36.81
N ALA A 47 11.48 -17.39 37.46
CA ALA A 47 11.62 -16.93 38.85
C ALA A 47 11.89 -18.12 39.79
N GLY A 48 11.15 -19.22 39.65
CA GLY A 48 11.37 -20.45 40.40
C GLY A 48 12.77 -21.04 40.19
N PHE A 49 13.22 -21.09 38.95
CA PHE A 49 14.59 -21.50 38.61
C PHE A 49 15.64 -20.64 39.30
N LEU A 50 15.52 -19.30 39.27
CA LEU A 50 16.48 -18.38 39.89
C LEU A 50 16.51 -18.52 41.41
N VAL A 51 15.35 -18.72 42.06
CA VAL A 51 15.27 -18.97 43.51
C VAL A 51 15.99 -20.26 43.88
N ILE A 52 15.77 -21.35 43.14
CA ILE A 52 16.42 -22.65 43.40
C ILE A 52 17.93 -22.55 43.23
N ILE A 53 18.41 -21.95 42.13
CA ILE A 53 19.85 -21.77 41.87
C ILE A 53 20.52 -20.91 42.95
N ALA A 54 19.85 -19.82 43.38
CA ALA A 54 20.38 -18.98 44.44
C ALA A 54 20.48 -19.71 45.78
N ARG A 55 19.50 -20.57 46.10
CA ARG A 55 19.54 -21.41 47.32
C ARG A 55 20.59 -22.51 47.23
N ILE A 56 20.80 -23.13 46.09
CA ILE A 56 21.88 -24.09 45.85
C ILE A 56 23.25 -23.42 46.08
N ALA A 57 23.47 -22.25 45.49
CA ALA A 57 24.70 -21.51 45.65
C ALA A 57 25.01 -21.21 47.13
N LEU A 58 23.98 -20.82 47.90
CA LEU A 58 24.09 -20.56 49.33
C LEU A 58 24.45 -21.85 50.10
N ALA A 59 23.72 -22.94 49.88
CA ALA A 59 23.96 -24.22 50.52
C ALA A 59 25.38 -24.73 50.28
N LEU A 60 25.90 -24.59 49.05
CA LEU A 60 27.28 -24.94 48.72
C LEU A 60 28.34 -24.09 49.48
N THR A 61 28.05 -22.80 49.72
CA THR A 61 28.97 -21.92 50.52
C THR A 61 28.92 -22.22 52.01
N GLU A 62 27.79 -22.72 52.53
CA GLU A 62 27.61 -23.10 53.93
C GLU A 62 28.00 -24.57 54.18
N GLY A 63 28.43 -25.33 53.18
CA GLY A 63 28.79 -26.72 53.30
C GLY A 63 27.63 -27.65 53.65
N SER A 64 26.38 -27.25 53.36
CA SER A 64 25.17 -28.04 53.66
C SER A 64 24.69 -28.79 52.40
N ASP A 65 24.37 -30.08 52.58
CA ASP A 65 23.83 -30.91 51.49
C ASP A 65 22.33 -30.77 51.30
N SER A 66 21.65 -29.96 52.16
CA SER A 66 20.20 -29.76 52.08
C SER A 66 19.85 -28.31 51.82
N ILE A 67 18.82 -28.15 50.98
CA ILE A 67 18.27 -26.83 50.57
C ILE A 67 16.89 -26.70 51.15
N ARG A 68 16.62 -25.66 51.95
CA ARG A 68 15.27 -25.30 52.43
C ARG A 68 14.66 -24.26 51.49
N ILE A 69 13.55 -24.63 50.89
CA ILE A 69 12.68 -23.71 50.17
C ILE A 69 11.48 -23.43 51.09
N ALA A 70 10.87 -22.26 51.00
CA ALA A 70 9.78 -21.80 51.87
C ALA A 70 8.78 -22.89 52.28
N ASN A 71 8.30 -22.86 53.53
CA ASN A 71 7.32 -23.80 54.10
C ASN A 71 7.79 -25.24 54.40
N GLY A 72 9.07 -25.49 54.67
CA GLY A 72 9.51 -26.74 55.26
C GLY A 72 9.83 -27.88 54.26
N PHE A 73 9.83 -27.61 52.96
CA PHE A 73 10.34 -28.59 51.97
C PHE A 73 11.87 -28.57 51.95
N GLU A 74 12.47 -29.69 52.34
CA GLU A 74 13.92 -29.91 52.24
C GLU A 74 14.23 -30.84 51.06
N PHE A 75 15.12 -30.37 50.19
CA PHE A 75 15.64 -31.14 49.04
C PHE A 75 17.13 -31.32 49.17
N THR A 76 17.66 -32.40 48.66
CA THR A 76 19.11 -32.54 48.47
C THR A 76 19.57 -31.63 47.32
N THR A 77 20.85 -31.23 47.31
CA THR A 77 21.45 -30.39 46.26
C THR A 77 21.22 -30.99 44.85
N TYR A 78 21.32 -32.31 44.72
CA TYR A 78 21.06 -33.03 43.45
C TYR A 78 19.60 -32.95 43.00
N GLN A 79 18.64 -33.07 43.92
CA GLN A 79 17.22 -32.94 43.62
C GLN A 79 16.91 -31.50 43.20
N GLY A 80 17.49 -30.51 43.83
CA GLY A 80 17.38 -29.09 43.46
C GLY A 80 17.88 -28.83 42.02
N LEU A 81 19.03 -29.39 41.66
CA LEU A 81 19.58 -29.33 40.30
C LEU A 81 18.66 -29.98 39.25
N ALA A 82 18.11 -31.17 39.59
CA ALA A 82 17.16 -31.86 38.69
C ALA A 82 15.89 -31.03 38.47
N ILE A 83 15.32 -30.43 39.53
CA ILE A 83 14.14 -29.55 39.43
C ILE A 83 14.48 -28.30 38.59
N ALA A 84 15.64 -27.70 38.80
CA ALA A 84 16.09 -26.54 38.02
C ALA A 84 16.22 -26.89 36.53
N ALA A 85 16.75 -28.07 36.17
CA ALA A 85 16.84 -28.56 34.81
C ALA A 85 15.46 -28.77 34.16
N ILE A 86 14.50 -29.33 34.92
CA ILE A 86 13.12 -29.49 34.44
C ILE A 86 12.48 -28.14 34.19
N LEU A 87 12.59 -27.18 35.11
CA LEU A 87 11.99 -25.85 34.98
C LEU A 87 12.52 -25.13 33.74
N ILE A 88 13.84 -25.20 33.46
CA ILE A 88 14.44 -24.55 32.30
C ILE A 88 14.00 -25.21 31.00
N THR A 89 13.84 -26.55 31.00
CA THR A 89 13.36 -27.29 29.82
C THR A 89 11.90 -26.97 29.50
N VAL A 90 11.04 -26.96 30.52
CA VAL A 90 9.62 -26.55 30.37
C VAL A 90 9.52 -25.09 29.91
N ARG A 91 10.34 -24.19 30.50
CA ARG A 91 10.44 -22.80 30.08
C ARG A 91 10.80 -22.66 28.59
N LEU A 92 11.72 -23.46 28.08
CA LEU A 92 12.10 -23.45 26.67
C LEU A 92 10.90 -23.75 25.76
N VAL A 93 10.06 -24.73 26.11
CA VAL A 93 8.85 -25.07 25.34
C VAL A 93 7.90 -23.89 25.27
N PHE A 94 7.60 -23.25 26.42
CA PHE A 94 6.73 -22.07 26.44
C PHE A 94 7.34 -20.87 25.70
N SER A 95 8.65 -20.66 25.79
CA SER A 95 9.36 -19.62 25.06
C SER A 95 9.24 -19.80 23.54
N LEU A 96 9.44 -21.02 23.05
CA LEU A 96 9.26 -21.36 21.63
C LEU A 96 7.78 -21.20 21.21
N GLY A 97 6.83 -21.50 22.11
CA GLY A 97 5.41 -21.24 21.90
C GLY A 97 5.12 -19.74 21.67
N VAL A 98 5.69 -18.86 22.51
CA VAL A 98 5.57 -17.41 22.33
C VAL A 98 6.12 -16.96 20.97
N VAL A 99 7.32 -17.46 20.58
CA VAL A 99 7.92 -17.13 19.28
C VAL A 99 7.02 -17.57 18.13
N ARG A 100 6.51 -18.81 18.15
CA ARG A 100 5.63 -19.32 17.11
C ARG A 100 4.36 -18.50 16.95
N VAL A 101 3.68 -18.20 18.06
CA VAL A 101 2.43 -17.42 18.05
C VAL A 101 2.67 -15.99 17.60
N SER A 102 3.70 -15.32 18.12
CA SER A 102 4.03 -13.93 17.75
C SER A 102 4.43 -13.81 16.29
N THR A 103 5.25 -14.73 15.76
CA THR A 103 5.67 -14.72 14.35
C THR A 103 4.46 -14.95 13.42
N SER A 104 3.59 -15.92 13.75
CA SER A 104 2.36 -16.16 12.97
C SER A 104 1.47 -14.91 12.92
N LEU A 105 1.34 -14.22 14.07
CA LEU A 105 0.55 -13.00 14.17
C LEU A 105 1.12 -11.87 13.32
N VAL A 106 2.44 -11.63 13.39
CA VAL A 106 3.14 -10.61 12.59
C VAL A 106 2.93 -10.85 11.10
N TYR A 107 3.05 -12.10 10.66
CA TYR A 107 2.84 -12.47 9.26
C TYR A 107 1.40 -12.17 8.80
N ARG A 108 0.39 -12.63 9.56
CA ARG A 108 -1.03 -12.39 9.24
C ARG A 108 -1.37 -10.90 9.12
N VAL A 109 -0.87 -10.10 10.07
CA VAL A 109 -1.12 -8.65 10.06
C VAL A 109 -0.44 -7.99 8.87
N GLY A 110 0.81 -8.36 8.54
CA GLY A 110 1.53 -7.83 7.40
C GLY A 110 0.83 -8.14 6.07
N VAL A 111 0.32 -9.36 5.90
CA VAL A 111 -0.47 -9.77 4.72
C VAL A 111 -1.78 -8.98 4.66
N ASN A 112 -2.52 -8.90 5.77
CA ASN A 112 -3.80 -8.19 5.81
C ASN A 112 -3.66 -6.69 5.49
N LEU A 113 -2.63 -6.02 6.03
CA LEU A 113 -2.35 -4.62 5.71
C LEU A 113 -2.09 -4.39 4.22
N ARG A 114 -1.30 -5.27 3.59
CA ARG A 114 -1.04 -5.18 2.15
C ARG A 114 -2.30 -5.39 1.33
N ILE A 115 -3.09 -6.43 1.63
CA ILE A 115 -4.35 -6.72 0.94
C ILE A 115 -5.31 -5.53 1.08
N ARG A 116 -5.54 -5.04 2.31
CA ARG A 116 -6.46 -3.92 2.55
C ARG A 116 -6.04 -2.64 1.83
N LEU A 117 -4.73 -2.36 1.81
CA LEU A 117 -4.21 -1.17 1.14
C LEU A 117 -4.31 -1.30 -0.39
N SER A 118 -3.96 -2.48 -0.93
CA SER A 118 -4.06 -2.75 -2.37
C SER A 118 -5.51 -2.71 -2.85
N HIS A 119 -6.43 -3.33 -2.10
CA HIS A 119 -7.86 -3.27 -2.43
C HIS A 119 -8.40 -1.84 -2.34
N ALA A 120 -8.09 -1.12 -1.26
CA ALA A 120 -8.53 0.27 -1.12
C ALA A 120 -8.00 1.17 -2.25
N PHE A 121 -6.77 0.93 -2.73
CA PHE A 121 -6.21 1.64 -3.89
C PHE A 121 -6.97 1.30 -5.18
N LEU A 122 -7.21 0.02 -5.44
CA LEU A 122 -7.92 -0.44 -6.65
C LEU A 122 -9.39 0.02 -6.66
N ASP A 123 -10.04 0.10 -5.50
CA ASP A 123 -11.41 0.56 -5.34
C ASP A 123 -11.53 2.09 -5.34
N SER A 124 -10.41 2.83 -5.26
CA SER A 124 -10.42 4.30 -5.26
C SER A 124 -10.72 4.85 -6.65
N SER A 125 -11.15 6.13 -6.70
CA SER A 125 -11.43 6.79 -7.98
C SER A 125 -10.17 6.88 -8.86
N TRP A 126 -10.36 6.86 -10.18
CA TRP A 126 -9.29 7.06 -11.16
C TRP A 126 -8.46 8.34 -10.88
N ALA A 127 -9.13 9.43 -10.45
CA ALA A 127 -8.45 10.66 -10.09
C ALA A 127 -7.42 10.47 -8.98
N THR A 128 -7.77 9.69 -7.97
CA THR A 128 -6.90 9.36 -6.84
C THR A 128 -5.76 8.45 -7.29
N GLN A 129 -6.05 7.41 -8.08
CA GLN A 129 -5.02 6.50 -8.60
C GLN A 129 -4.01 7.24 -9.48
N GLN A 130 -4.48 8.09 -10.40
CA GLN A 130 -3.64 8.87 -11.31
C GLN A 130 -2.74 9.88 -10.58
N SER A 131 -3.18 10.41 -9.45
CA SER A 131 -2.42 11.36 -8.64
C SER A 131 -1.29 10.73 -7.83
N GLN A 132 -1.25 9.39 -7.71
CA GLN A 132 -0.24 8.69 -6.90
C GLN A 132 1.04 8.41 -7.70
N PRO A 133 2.20 8.96 -7.29
CA PRO A 133 3.48 8.61 -7.88
C PRO A 133 3.82 7.13 -7.64
N ALA A 134 4.41 6.48 -8.64
CA ALA A 134 4.74 5.04 -8.57
C ALA A 134 5.63 4.68 -7.38
N GLY A 135 6.63 5.51 -7.06
CA GLY A 135 7.49 5.29 -5.89
C GLY A 135 6.75 5.41 -4.55
N THR A 136 5.76 6.30 -4.46
CA THR A 136 4.89 6.41 -3.27
C THR A 136 4.04 5.16 -3.11
N LEU A 137 3.40 4.68 -4.18
CA LEU A 137 2.59 3.47 -4.15
C LEU A 137 3.42 2.25 -3.72
N GLN A 138 4.64 2.11 -4.26
CA GLN A 138 5.56 1.05 -3.88
C GLN A 138 5.89 1.10 -2.38
N GLN A 139 6.19 2.27 -1.82
CA GLN A 139 6.44 2.45 -0.39
C GLN A 139 5.22 2.07 0.46
N LEU A 140 4.04 2.50 0.05
CA LEU A 140 2.78 2.23 0.74
C LEU A 140 2.45 0.74 0.77
N VAL A 141 2.61 0.01 -0.34
CA VAL A 141 2.20 -1.40 -0.44
C VAL A 141 3.29 -2.37 0.04
N VAL A 142 4.58 -2.05 -0.17
CA VAL A 142 5.68 -2.99 0.12
C VAL A 142 6.36 -2.66 1.45
N SER A 143 6.85 -1.42 1.62
CA SER A 143 7.76 -1.07 2.72
C SER A 143 7.01 -0.77 4.02
N PHE A 144 6.00 0.07 4.00
CA PHE A 144 5.30 0.52 5.20
C PHE A 144 4.50 -0.58 5.90
N PRO A 145 3.81 -1.52 5.21
CA PRO A 145 3.18 -2.66 5.88
C PRO A 145 4.18 -3.59 6.56
N THR A 146 5.40 -3.71 6.02
CA THR A 146 6.47 -4.48 6.68
C THR A 146 6.90 -3.83 7.99
N GLN A 147 7.05 -2.49 8.00
CA GLN A 147 7.29 -1.75 9.24
C GLN A 147 6.08 -1.84 10.19
N GLY A 148 4.85 -1.74 9.64
CA GLY A 148 3.62 -1.87 10.42
C GLY A 148 3.47 -3.23 11.12
N SER A 149 3.82 -4.32 10.45
CA SER A 149 3.80 -5.65 11.06
C SER A 149 4.80 -5.80 12.21
N SER A 150 5.96 -5.10 12.14
CA SER A 150 6.93 -5.10 13.23
C SER A 150 6.44 -4.38 14.50
N LEU A 151 5.43 -3.51 14.39
CA LEU A 151 4.73 -2.95 15.54
C LEU A 151 4.05 -4.03 16.40
N ILE A 152 3.40 -4.99 15.75
CA ILE A 152 2.74 -6.12 16.43
C ILE A 152 3.76 -6.96 17.18
N TYR A 153 4.93 -7.22 16.56
CA TYR A 153 6.02 -7.89 17.27
C TYR A 153 6.47 -7.12 18.51
N SER A 154 6.67 -5.79 18.38
CA SER A 154 7.10 -4.93 19.48
C SER A 154 6.05 -4.86 20.59
N LEU A 155 4.76 -4.86 20.24
CA LEU A 155 3.65 -4.91 21.20
C LEU A 155 3.61 -6.27 21.93
N ALA A 156 3.71 -7.38 21.21
CA ALA A 156 3.73 -8.72 21.78
C ALA A 156 4.94 -8.92 22.71
N ALA A 157 6.13 -8.49 22.27
CA ALA A 157 7.35 -8.54 23.07
C ALA A 157 7.26 -7.66 24.33
N SER A 158 6.70 -6.44 24.20
CA SER A 158 6.50 -5.54 25.35
C SER A 158 5.49 -6.08 26.33
N LEU A 159 4.40 -6.65 25.85
CA LEU A 159 3.38 -7.29 26.69
C LEU A 159 3.97 -8.50 27.42
N GLY A 160 4.67 -9.36 26.70
CA GLY A 160 5.37 -10.51 27.28
C GLY A 160 6.39 -10.10 28.35
N ALA A 161 7.25 -9.11 28.04
CA ALA A 161 8.23 -8.60 28.98
C ALA A 161 7.56 -7.97 30.22
N GLY A 162 6.47 -7.22 30.04
CA GLY A 162 5.71 -6.61 31.14
C GLY A 162 5.08 -7.65 32.07
N ILE A 163 4.49 -8.69 31.51
CA ILE A 163 3.88 -9.78 32.29
C ILE A 163 4.93 -10.60 33.02
N THR A 164 6.05 -10.93 32.36
CA THR A 164 7.17 -11.63 32.99
C THR A 164 7.80 -10.78 34.10
N LEU A 165 7.92 -9.46 33.90
CA LEU A 165 8.38 -8.53 34.92
C LEU A 165 7.45 -8.55 36.16
N ILE A 166 6.13 -8.52 35.95
CA ILE A 166 5.16 -8.60 37.05
C ILE A 166 5.31 -9.93 37.82
N ALA A 167 5.44 -11.05 37.11
CA ALA A 167 5.63 -12.37 37.72
C ALA A 167 6.94 -12.42 38.54
N MET A 168 8.04 -11.91 37.99
CA MET A 168 9.33 -11.81 38.69
C MET A 168 9.26 -10.92 39.93
N MET A 169 8.59 -9.77 39.83
CA MET A 169 8.40 -8.87 40.97
C MET A 169 7.56 -9.52 42.06
N ALA A 170 6.49 -10.23 41.71
CA ALA A 170 5.67 -10.94 42.69
C ALA A 170 6.49 -11.96 43.49
N VAL A 171 7.34 -12.74 42.81
CA VAL A 171 8.26 -13.68 43.50
C VAL A 171 9.31 -12.93 44.33
N SER A 172 9.87 -11.82 43.79
CA SER A 172 10.88 -11.02 44.51
C SER A 172 10.31 -10.36 45.79
N PHE A 173 9.04 -9.93 45.78
CA PHE A 173 8.37 -9.41 46.96
C PHE A 173 8.24 -10.45 48.08
N LEU A 174 8.04 -11.72 47.76
CA LEU A 174 8.02 -12.84 48.72
C LEU A 174 9.38 -13.11 49.34
N VAL A 175 10.49 -12.79 48.60
CA VAL A 175 11.87 -13.00 49.09
C VAL A 175 12.34 -11.81 49.92
N ASN A 176 12.17 -10.58 49.42
CA ASN A 176 12.54 -9.37 50.17
C ASN A 176 11.71 -8.16 49.67
N PHE A 177 10.76 -7.72 50.51
CA PHE A 177 9.85 -6.63 50.20
C PHE A 177 10.52 -5.30 49.93
N LEU A 178 11.45 -4.89 50.82
CA LEU A 178 12.09 -3.55 50.76
C LEU A 178 12.96 -3.39 49.51
N ALA A 179 13.78 -4.38 49.21
CA ALA A 179 14.63 -4.37 48.05
C ALA A 179 13.84 -4.37 46.74
N THR A 180 12.72 -5.11 46.68
CA THR A 180 11.83 -5.14 45.51
C THR A 180 11.13 -3.79 45.33
N LEU A 181 10.69 -3.16 46.40
CA LEU A 181 10.06 -1.84 46.35
C LEU A 181 11.01 -0.76 45.76
N THR A 182 12.31 -0.79 46.14
CA THR A 182 13.31 0.15 45.56
C THR A 182 13.44 -0.02 44.03
N VAL A 183 13.48 -1.26 43.56
CA VAL A 183 13.52 -1.57 42.10
C VAL A 183 12.24 -1.10 41.39
N PHE A 184 11.07 -1.32 41.99
CA PHE A 184 9.82 -0.85 41.45
C PHE A 184 9.78 0.67 41.26
N ILE A 185 10.16 1.41 42.29
CA ILE A 185 10.26 2.88 42.23
C ILE A 185 11.25 3.30 41.14
N ALA A 186 12.40 2.65 41.04
CA ALA A 186 13.43 2.96 40.04
C ALA A 186 12.87 2.73 38.61
N LEU A 187 12.21 1.60 38.33
CA LEU A 187 11.61 1.31 37.03
C LEU A 187 10.56 2.36 36.63
N PHE A 188 9.74 2.80 37.58
CA PHE A 188 8.73 3.83 37.37
C PHE A 188 9.39 5.20 37.02
N LEU A 189 10.39 5.61 37.79
CA LEU A 189 11.13 6.84 37.56
C LEU A 189 11.87 6.83 36.20
N PHE A 190 12.50 5.71 35.83
CA PHE A 190 13.20 5.59 34.56
C PHE A 190 12.23 5.69 33.36
N SER A 191 11.04 5.12 33.48
CA SER A 191 10.00 5.29 32.46
C SER A 191 9.62 6.75 32.26
N GLY A 192 9.54 7.53 33.33
CA GLY A 192 9.30 8.98 33.29
C GLY A 192 10.46 9.76 32.65
N ILE A 193 11.69 9.49 33.07
CA ILE A 193 12.91 10.15 32.57
C ILE A 193 13.10 9.91 31.05
N LEU A 194 12.76 8.72 30.56
CA LEU A 194 12.91 8.39 29.14
C LEU A 194 11.74 8.85 28.26
N ARG A 195 10.62 9.32 28.84
CA ARG A 195 9.45 9.79 28.09
C ARG A 195 9.73 10.91 27.09
N PRO A 196 10.49 12.00 27.42
CA PRO A 196 10.80 13.04 26.45
C PRO A 196 11.62 12.54 25.27
N LEU A 197 12.51 11.55 25.49
CA LEU A 197 13.30 10.94 24.43
C LEU A 197 12.40 10.13 23.46
N ARG A 198 11.43 9.38 23.97
CA ARG A 198 10.43 8.68 23.15
C ARG A 198 9.57 9.65 22.34
N ASN A 199 9.14 10.77 22.93
CA ASN A 199 8.39 11.79 22.23
C ASN A 199 9.22 12.42 21.10
N ARG A 200 10.51 12.67 21.34
CA ARG A 200 11.43 13.15 20.32
C ARG A 200 11.64 12.12 19.20
N LEU A 201 11.73 10.83 19.56
CA LEU A 201 11.81 9.73 18.60
C LEU A 201 10.60 9.69 17.68
N ASN A 202 9.39 9.75 18.22
CA ASN A 202 8.15 9.76 17.43
C ASN A 202 8.11 10.94 16.45
N ARG A 203 8.43 12.16 16.89
CA ARG A 203 8.49 13.35 16.02
C ARG A 203 9.53 13.21 14.91
N ARG A 204 10.69 12.64 15.19
CA ARG A 204 11.74 12.44 14.18
C ARG A 204 11.38 11.31 13.21
N SER A 205 10.73 10.26 13.68
CA SER A 205 10.20 9.21 12.82
C SER A 205 9.12 9.74 11.87
N THR A 206 8.18 10.56 12.34
CA THR A 206 7.22 11.23 11.46
C THR A 206 7.92 12.08 10.40
N ALA A 207 8.94 12.85 10.80
CA ALA A 207 9.68 13.69 9.86
C ALA A 207 10.55 12.92 8.86
N SER A 208 10.84 11.62 9.09
CA SER A 208 11.63 10.80 8.16
C SER A 208 10.80 10.21 7.01
N ILE A 209 9.47 10.25 7.09
CA ILE A 209 8.58 9.68 6.07
C ILE A 209 8.70 10.44 4.74
N ALA A 210 8.65 11.76 4.76
CA ALA A 210 8.70 12.57 3.54
C ALA A 210 10.01 12.41 2.75
N PRO A 211 11.22 12.46 3.36
CA PRO A 211 12.48 12.14 2.67
C PRO A 211 12.49 10.72 2.07
N GLN A 212 11.95 9.72 2.78
CA GLN A 212 11.90 8.34 2.30
C GLN A 212 11.00 8.21 1.05
N ILE A 213 9.83 8.85 1.04
CA ILE A 213 8.93 8.91 -0.12
C ILE A 213 9.60 9.66 -1.28
N SER A 214 10.24 10.81 -1.01
CA SER A 214 10.92 11.60 -2.03
C SER A 214 12.05 10.83 -2.70
N PHE A 215 12.82 10.08 -1.92
CA PHE A 215 13.87 9.20 -2.45
C PHE A 215 13.28 8.09 -3.32
N SER A 216 12.24 7.40 -2.88
CA SER A 216 11.58 6.35 -3.65
C SER A 216 11.00 6.87 -4.97
N ASN A 217 10.36 8.04 -4.95
CA ASN A 217 9.84 8.68 -6.16
C ASN A 217 10.99 9.07 -7.11
N GLY A 218 12.09 9.59 -6.60
CA GLY A 218 13.29 9.91 -7.39
C GLY A 218 13.88 8.68 -8.08
N VAL A 219 13.99 7.56 -7.37
CA VAL A 219 14.47 6.28 -7.95
C VAL A 219 13.52 5.77 -9.02
N ALA A 220 12.21 5.78 -8.77
CA ALA A 220 11.20 5.38 -9.76
C ALA A 220 11.29 6.25 -11.02
N GLN A 221 11.47 7.56 -10.88
CA GLN A 221 11.62 8.50 -12.00
C GLN A 221 12.88 8.22 -12.83
N ILE A 222 14.03 7.94 -12.20
CA ILE A 222 15.27 7.59 -12.92
C ILE A 222 15.07 6.31 -13.74
N GLY A 223 14.36 5.33 -13.22
CA GLY A 223 14.06 4.08 -13.94
C GLY A 223 13.24 4.29 -15.23
N THR A 224 12.41 5.34 -15.29
CA THR A 224 11.62 5.67 -16.48
C THR A 224 12.34 6.57 -17.47
N LEU A 225 13.30 7.37 -17.04
CA LEU A 225 14.02 8.39 -17.84
C LEU A 225 15.40 7.94 -18.33
N GLY A 226 15.68 6.64 -18.37
CA GLY A 226 17.02 6.13 -18.72
C GLY A 226 17.53 6.60 -20.09
N LEU A 227 16.67 6.57 -21.11
CA LEU A 227 17.02 6.99 -22.46
C LEU A 227 17.35 8.50 -22.53
N GLU A 228 16.51 9.33 -21.91
CA GLU A 228 16.67 10.78 -21.87
C GLU A 228 17.95 11.18 -21.12
N ILE A 229 18.24 10.52 -20.01
CA ILE A 229 19.46 10.76 -19.23
C ILE A 229 20.70 10.51 -20.09
N HIS A 230 20.70 9.43 -20.89
CA HIS A 230 21.81 9.11 -21.77
C HIS A 230 21.85 10.04 -22.98
N SER A 231 20.73 10.31 -23.65
CA SER A 231 20.68 11.12 -24.88
C SER A 231 21.01 12.58 -24.61
N PHE A 232 20.64 13.14 -23.50
CA PHE A 232 20.97 14.52 -23.10
C PHE A 232 22.32 14.65 -22.38
N GLY A 233 23.00 13.54 -22.06
CA GLY A 233 24.29 13.54 -21.39
C GLY A 233 24.29 14.08 -19.97
N VAL A 234 23.11 14.11 -19.29
CA VAL A 234 22.90 14.73 -17.98
C VAL A 234 23.13 13.78 -16.79
N SER A 235 23.87 12.69 -17.00
CA SER A 235 24.13 11.68 -15.97
C SER A 235 24.78 12.25 -14.70
N LYS A 236 25.61 13.31 -14.82
CA LYS A 236 26.27 13.96 -13.68
C LYS A 236 25.26 14.71 -12.82
N GLU A 237 24.37 15.45 -13.42
CA GLU A 237 23.31 16.23 -12.77
C GLU A 237 22.30 15.31 -12.07
N VAL A 238 21.94 14.21 -12.73
CA VAL A 238 21.06 13.18 -12.15
C VAL A 238 21.73 12.49 -10.95
N LYS A 239 23.04 12.15 -11.03
CA LYS A 239 23.81 11.63 -9.89
C LYS A 239 23.79 12.61 -8.73
N ASN A 240 24.07 13.88 -8.95
CA ASN A 240 24.02 14.90 -7.90
C ASN A 240 22.63 15.02 -7.27
N LYS A 241 21.57 14.91 -8.07
CA LYS A 241 20.18 14.93 -7.56
C LYS A 241 19.87 13.73 -6.71
N ILE A 242 20.25 12.52 -7.14
CA ILE A 242 20.01 11.31 -6.38
C ILE A 242 20.85 11.28 -5.09
N ASP A 243 22.11 11.75 -5.15
CA ASP A 243 22.98 11.87 -3.98
C ASP A 243 22.36 12.78 -2.91
N GLN A 244 21.74 13.90 -3.32
CA GLN A 244 21.00 14.78 -2.39
C GLN A 244 19.80 14.07 -1.75
N LEU A 245 19.03 13.29 -2.53
CA LEU A 245 17.89 12.53 -2.02
C LEU A 245 18.36 11.46 -1.03
N ILE A 246 19.43 10.73 -1.36
CA ILE A 246 20.05 9.73 -0.47
C ILE A 246 20.55 10.40 0.81
N PHE A 247 21.27 11.53 0.70
CA PHE A 247 21.78 12.24 1.86
C PHE A 247 20.66 12.71 2.79
N ASN A 248 19.61 13.29 2.24
CA ASN A 248 18.46 13.78 3.01
C ASN A 248 17.72 12.64 3.73
N GLU A 249 17.48 11.52 3.04
CA GLU A 249 16.87 10.32 3.62
C GLU A 249 17.76 9.74 4.73
N SER A 250 19.06 9.52 4.42
CA SER A 250 20.02 8.93 5.35
C SER A 250 20.24 9.81 6.59
N GLU A 251 20.27 11.14 6.45
CA GLU A 251 20.41 12.07 7.58
C GLU A 251 19.16 12.05 8.46
N ALA A 252 17.96 11.99 7.86
CA ALA A 252 16.71 11.82 8.61
C ALA A 252 16.71 10.50 9.38
N GLN A 253 17.09 9.41 8.73
CA GLN A 253 17.18 8.08 9.32
C GLN A 253 18.26 8.00 10.41
N ARG A 254 19.43 8.62 10.19
CA ARG A 254 20.51 8.71 11.20
C ARG A 254 20.00 9.32 12.50
N LYS A 255 19.24 10.43 12.43
CA LYS A 255 18.67 11.09 13.62
C LYS A 255 17.68 10.19 14.37
N VAL A 256 16.88 9.43 13.67
CA VAL A 256 15.92 8.47 14.22
C VAL A 256 16.67 7.32 14.91
N VAL A 257 17.63 6.69 14.22
CA VAL A 257 18.40 5.56 14.73
C VAL A 257 19.23 5.95 15.94
N LEU A 258 19.86 7.13 15.93
CA LEU A 258 20.63 7.62 17.07
C LEU A 258 19.77 7.70 18.33
N ILE A 259 18.60 8.33 18.26
CA ILE A 259 17.70 8.45 19.41
C ILE A 259 17.22 7.08 19.86
N SER A 260 16.76 6.24 18.92
CA SER A 260 16.25 4.90 19.22
C SER A 260 17.28 4.03 19.93
N ARG A 261 18.53 3.99 19.41
CA ARG A 261 19.61 3.19 19.99
C ARG A 261 20.15 3.75 21.30
N SER A 262 19.98 5.04 21.59
CA SER A 262 20.40 5.66 22.85
C SER A 262 19.52 5.29 24.05
N ILE A 263 18.26 4.86 23.82
CA ILE A 263 17.32 4.52 24.90
C ILE A 263 17.83 3.35 25.75
N SER A 264 18.32 2.28 25.11
CA SER A 264 18.78 1.08 25.80
C SER A 264 19.99 1.32 26.72
N PRO A 265 21.12 1.91 26.27
CA PRO A 265 22.26 2.15 27.15
C PRO A 265 21.97 3.16 28.27
N LEU A 266 21.12 4.16 28.02
CA LEU A 266 20.67 5.07 29.07
C LEU A 266 19.88 4.34 30.17
N TYR A 267 18.94 3.48 29.75
CA TYR A 267 18.17 2.67 30.70
C TYR A 267 19.08 1.75 31.52
N VAL A 268 20.00 1.01 30.85
CA VAL A 268 20.94 0.08 31.54
C VAL A 268 21.82 0.81 32.54
N SER A 269 22.35 1.99 32.21
CA SER A 269 23.14 2.78 33.11
C SER A 269 22.35 3.24 34.35
N LEU A 270 21.12 3.72 34.15
CA LEU A 270 20.20 4.07 35.24
C LEU A 270 19.86 2.85 36.10
N ALA A 271 19.65 1.70 35.45
CA ALA A 271 19.36 0.44 36.13
C ALA A 271 20.51 -0.02 37.05
N TYR A 272 21.75 0.04 36.56
CA TYR A 272 22.92 -0.28 37.39
C TYR A 272 23.11 0.71 38.56
N LEU A 273 22.83 1.99 38.32
CA LEU A 273 22.87 3.01 39.40
C LEU A 273 21.83 2.67 40.49
N SER A 274 20.62 2.17 40.11
CA SER A 274 19.61 1.77 41.11
C SER A 274 20.04 0.55 41.92
N VAL A 275 20.75 -0.41 41.30
CA VAL A 275 21.30 -1.57 42.03
C VAL A 275 22.32 -1.13 43.04
N VAL A 276 23.27 -0.24 42.65
CA VAL A 276 24.26 0.33 43.57
C VAL A 276 23.58 1.05 44.75
N THR A 277 22.53 1.85 44.44
CA THR A 277 21.78 2.55 45.48
C THR A 277 21.05 1.60 46.43
N ALA A 278 20.47 0.52 45.88
CA ALA A 278 19.78 -0.51 46.69
C ALA A 278 20.75 -1.25 47.61
N VAL A 279 21.94 -1.63 47.11
CA VAL A 279 23.01 -2.26 47.92
C VAL A 279 23.48 -1.32 49.02
N LEU A 280 23.70 -0.03 48.72
CA LEU A 280 24.08 0.97 49.70
C LEU A 280 23.00 1.11 50.81
N LEU A 281 21.75 1.17 50.47
CA LEU A 281 20.63 1.26 51.43
C LEU A 281 20.60 0.03 52.36
N VAL A 282 20.75 -1.18 51.81
CA VAL A 282 20.78 -2.42 52.58
C VAL A 282 21.99 -2.43 53.55
N ALA A 283 23.16 -1.95 53.10
CA ALA A 283 24.36 -1.85 53.92
C ALA A 283 24.21 -0.83 55.07
N LEU A 284 23.59 0.32 54.83
CA LEU A 284 23.34 1.37 55.83
C LEU A 284 22.29 0.96 56.87
N LEU A 285 21.29 0.18 56.49
CA LEU A 285 20.21 -0.26 57.39
C LEU A 285 20.59 -1.46 58.27
N GLY A 286 21.78 -2.05 58.10
CA GLY A 286 22.34 -3.05 59.00
C GLY A 286 21.56 -4.36 59.08
N THR A 287 20.77 -4.71 58.08
CA THR A 287 19.99 -5.97 58.03
C THR A 287 20.94 -7.15 57.84
N GLY A 288 21.29 -7.90 58.91
CA GLY A 288 22.25 -8.98 58.98
C GLY A 288 21.96 -10.25 58.15
N GLN A 289 21.28 -10.14 57.03
CA GLN A 289 20.94 -11.26 56.12
C GLN A 289 21.73 -11.17 54.81
N LEU A 290 23.05 -11.28 54.87
CA LEU A 290 23.90 -11.31 53.68
C LEU A 290 23.56 -12.43 52.68
N GLY A 291 23.09 -13.57 53.16
CA GLY A 291 22.72 -14.71 52.29
C GLY A 291 21.48 -14.47 51.43
N SER A 292 20.47 -13.75 51.95
CA SER A 292 19.29 -13.38 51.15
C SER A 292 19.58 -12.26 50.16
N ALA A 293 20.57 -11.41 50.44
CA ALA A 293 20.98 -10.30 49.57
C ALA A 293 21.49 -10.77 48.19
N GLY A 294 22.23 -11.87 48.12
CA GLY A 294 22.75 -12.43 46.87
C GLY A 294 21.63 -12.94 45.95
N ALA A 295 20.67 -13.66 46.51
CA ALA A 295 19.52 -14.15 45.75
C ALA A 295 18.65 -13.02 45.17
N VAL A 296 18.41 -11.99 46.00
CA VAL A 296 17.68 -10.77 45.60
C VAL A 296 18.41 -10.02 44.50
N MET A 297 19.75 -9.92 44.58
CA MET A 297 20.57 -9.23 43.57
C MET A 297 20.47 -9.91 42.20
N ILE A 298 20.47 -11.24 42.14
CA ILE A 298 20.31 -12.01 40.87
C ILE A 298 18.93 -11.75 40.28
N ILE A 299 17.85 -11.84 41.10
CA ILE A 299 16.49 -11.58 40.66
C ILE A 299 16.33 -10.14 40.18
N MET A 300 16.94 -9.16 40.91
CA MET A 300 16.91 -7.74 40.53
C MET A 300 17.58 -7.50 39.16
N LEU A 301 18.78 -8.01 38.95
CA LEU A 301 19.48 -7.86 37.67
C LEU A 301 18.64 -8.45 36.51
N ARG A 302 17.97 -9.56 36.76
CA ARG A 302 17.09 -10.16 35.74
C ARG A 302 15.83 -9.34 35.50
N THR A 303 15.21 -8.81 36.53
CA THR A 303 14.04 -7.91 36.48
C THR A 303 14.35 -6.64 35.68
N LEU A 304 15.54 -6.06 35.87
CA LEU A 304 16.02 -4.91 35.08
C LEU A 304 16.14 -5.25 33.60
N GLY A 305 16.54 -6.47 33.24
CA GLY A 305 16.57 -6.94 31.85
C GLY A 305 15.18 -6.93 31.18
N TYR A 306 14.13 -7.35 31.89
CA TYR A 306 12.73 -7.26 31.38
C TYR A 306 12.25 -5.82 31.29
N GLY A 307 12.65 -4.97 32.24
CA GLY A 307 12.41 -3.53 32.15
C GLY A 307 13.06 -2.90 30.92
N GLN A 308 14.28 -3.32 30.57
CA GLN A 308 14.96 -2.91 29.32
C GLN A 308 14.19 -3.35 28.07
N GLN A 309 13.71 -4.58 28.03
CA GLN A 309 12.89 -5.07 26.91
C GLN A 309 11.61 -4.25 26.75
N LEU A 310 10.95 -3.89 27.86
CA LEU A 310 9.77 -3.03 27.86
C LEU A 310 10.07 -1.63 27.32
N GLN A 311 11.21 -1.03 27.69
CA GLN A 311 11.64 0.28 27.17
C GLN A 311 11.98 0.21 25.68
N ASN A 312 12.68 -0.84 25.24
CA ASN A 312 13.00 -1.06 23.82
C ASN A 312 11.71 -1.25 22.99
N GLY A 313 10.75 -2.02 23.49
CA GLY A 313 9.45 -2.19 22.84
C GLY A 313 8.67 -0.88 22.75
N SER A 314 8.66 -0.09 23.83
CA SER A 314 8.03 1.24 23.83
C SER A 314 8.70 2.22 22.84
N ALA A 315 10.03 2.14 22.68
CA ALA A 315 10.76 2.91 21.70
C ALA A 315 10.41 2.47 20.26
N SER A 316 10.36 1.17 20.02
CA SER A 316 9.95 0.60 18.73
C SER A 316 8.52 1.00 18.34
N ILE A 317 7.58 0.98 19.30
CA ILE A 317 6.23 1.47 19.08
C ILE A 317 6.25 2.95 18.65
N SER A 318 7.01 3.80 19.35
CA SER A 318 7.13 5.22 19.02
C SER A 318 7.80 5.48 17.67
N LEU A 319 8.66 4.58 17.22
CA LEU A 319 9.33 4.61 15.92
C LEU A 319 8.36 4.25 14.77
N ILE A 320 7.55 3.23 14.96
CA ILE A 320 6.77 2.61 13.88
C ILE A 320 5.38 3.27 13.74
N GLN A 321 4.83 3.81 14.82
CA GLN A 321 3.49 4.36 14.85
C GLN A 321 3.18 5.36 13.71
N PRO A 322 4.07 6.30 13.34
CA PRO A 322 3.78 7.25 12.25
C PRO A 322 3.51 6.58 10.89
N PHE A 323 4.09 5.41 10.65
CA PHE A 323 3.85 4.63 9.42
C PHE A 323 2.46 4.00 9.42
N ILE A 324 1.99 3.51 10.57
CA ILE A 324 0.62 3.00 10.71
C ILE A 324 -0.41 4.12 10.54
N ASP A 325 -0.17 5.26 11.20
CA ASP A 325 -1.04 6.44 11.08
C ASP A 325 -1.15 6.89 9.61
N LEU A 326 -0.04 6.84 8.85
CA LEU A 326 -0.04 7.15 7.42
C LEU A 326 -0.82 6.10 6.62
N ILE A 327 -0.60 4.80 6.85
CA ILE A 327 -1.33 3.72 6.16
C ILE A 327 -2.84 3.86 6.39
N GLU A 328 -3.27 4.06 7.63
CA GLU A 328 -4.69 4.21 7.96
C GLU A 328 -5.30 5.46 7.31
N LYS A 329 -4.59 6.59 7.37
CA LYS A 329 -5.01 7.81 6.68
C LYS A 329 -5.14 7.58 5.17
N THR A 330 -4.20 6.86 4.57
CA THR A 330 -4.21 6.55 3.14
C THR A 330 -5.38 5.62 2.78
N ILE A 331 -5.60 4.54 3.55
CA ILE A 331 -6.76 3.64 3.35
C ILE A 331 -8.07 4.43 3.51
N PHE A 332 -8.17 5.31 4.51
CA PHE A 332 -9.32 6.17 4.69
C PHE A 332 -9.55 7.07 3.48
N THR A 333 -8.51 7.75 3.00
CA THR A 333 -8.58 8.62 1.81
C THR A 333 -9.02 7.83 0.58
N TYR A 334 -8.44 6.66 0.33
CA TYR A 334 -8.80 5.82 -0.82
C TYR A 334 -10.26 5.36 -0.76
N LYS A 335 -10.74 4.90 0.40
CA LYS A 335 -12.13 4.48 0.58
C LYS A 335 -13.13 5.61 0.41
N HIS A 336 -12.81 6.83 0.88
CA HIS A 336 -13.71 8.00 0.73
C HIS A 336 -13.60 8.66 -0.65
N SER A 337 -12.57 8.31 -1.42
CA SER A 337 -12.44 8.73 -2.81
C SER A 337 -13.02 7.70 -3.78
N SER A 338 -13.57 6.57 -3.31
CA SER A 338 -14.24 5.63 -4.19
C SER A 338 -15.43 6.32 -4.88
N GLN A 339 -15.59 6.04 -6.15
CA GLN A 339 -16.72 6.56 -6.91
C GLN A 339 -18.00 5.89 -6.40
N GLU A 340 -19.05 6.67 -6.18
CA GLU A 340 -20.37 6.11 -5.86
C GLU A 340 -20.80 5.14 -6.98
N ASN A 341 -21.20 3.95 -6.60
CA ASN A 341 -21.67 2.93 -7.53
C ASN A 341 -23.19 3.01 -7.62
N GLY A 342 -23.71 3.11 -8.86
CA GLY A 342 -25.14 3.01 -9.10
C GLY A 342 -25.65 1.57 -8.89
N THR A 343 -26.95 1.41 -8.99
CA THR A 343 -27.62 0.09 -8.84
C THR A 343 -28.32 -0.41 -10.10
N SER A 344 -28.50 0.47 -11.10
CA SER A 344 -29.18 0.15 -12.36
C SER A 344 -28.29 -0.71 -13.26
N GLN A 345 -28.83 -1.79 -13.78
CA GLN A 345 -28.13 -2.67 -14.72
C GLN A 345 -28.38 -2.24 -16.15
N VAL A 346 -27.36 -2.28 -16.99
CA VAL A 346 -27.45 -2.04 -18.44
C VAL A 346 -27.12 -3.34 -19.17
N SER A 347 -28.08 -3.83 -19.93
CA SER A 347 -27.89 -5.05 -20.74
C SER A 347 -27.30 -4.76 -22.12
N GLU A 348 -27.60 -3.61 -22.69
CA GLU A 348 -27.17 -3.14 -24.01
C GLU A 348 -27.14 -1.60 -24.01
N ILE A 349 -26.28 -0.98 -24.81
CA ILE A 349 -26.18 0.48 -24.95
C ILE A 349 -26.74 0.87 -26.31
N GLY A 350 -28.00 1.33 -26.34
CA GLY A 350 -28.68 1.80 -27.54
C GLY A 350 -28.38 3.24 -27.92
N SER A 351 -28.22 4.12 -26.89
CA SER A 351 -27.87 5.52 -27.10
C SER A 351 -27.11 6.10 -25.91
N ILE A 352 -26.26 7.07 -26.21
CA ILE A 352 -25.54 7.86 -25.17
C ILE A 352 -25.81 9.33 -25.43
N LYS A 353 -26.40 10.01 -24.46
CA LYS A 353 -26.73 11.44 -24.57
C LYS A 353 -25.97 12.26 -23.51
N PHE A 354 -25.32 13.32 -23.96
CA PHE A 354 -24.77 14.39 -23.14
C PHE A 354 -25.77 15.54 -23.17
N ASP A 355 -26.12 16.10 -22.00
CA ASP A 355 -27.08 17.18 -21.86
C ASP A 355 -26.48 18.28 -20.98
N ASP A 356 -26.07 19.38 -21.62
CA ASP A 356 -25.46 20.58 -21.01
C ASP A 356 -24.27 20.26 -20.07
N VAL A 357 -23.41 19.31 -20.49
CA VAL A 357 -22.32 18.78 -19.69
C VAL A 357 -21.17 19.75 -19.57
N THR A 358 -20.82 20.14 -18.34
CA THR A 358 -19.64 20.94 -18.00
C THR A 358 -18.72 20.12 -17.09
N PHE A 359 -17.41 20.19 -17.34
CA PHE A 359 -16.40 19.53 -16.52
C PHE A 359 -15.18 20.42 -16.28
N SER A 360 -14.64 20.38 -15.05
CA SER A 360 -13.43 21.10 -14.62
C SER A 360 -12.55 20.22 -13.75
N TYR A 361 -11.22 20.23 -13.98
CA TYR A 361 -10.24 19.63 -13.06
C TYR A 361 -9.99 20.51 -11.83
N LEU A 362 -9.99 21.81 -12.03
CA LEU A 362 -9.87 22.83 -10.99
C LEU A 362 -11.14 23.68 -10.95
N ALA A 363 -11.51 24.14 -9.77
CA ALA A 363 -12.66 24.99 -9.60
C ALA A 363 -12.55 26.25 -10.51
N ASN A 364 -13.65 26.59 -11.16
CA ASN A 364 -13.78 27.76 -12.04
C ASN A 364 -12.94 27.76 -13.34
N THR A 365 -12.39 26.60 -13.74
CA THR A 365 -11.66 26.48 -15.02
C THR A 365 -12.26 25.33 -15.82
N PRO A 366 -13.36 25.57 -16.59
CA PRO A 366 -13.99 24.53 -17.37
C PRO A 366 -13.07 24.05 -18.49
N VAL A 367 -12.94 22.72 -18.59
CA VAL A 367 -12.24 22.04 -19.70
C VAL A 367 -13.23 21.61 -20.77
N LEU A 368 -14.45 21.28 -20.36
CA LEU A 368 -15.62 21.12 -21.22
C LEU A 368 -16.72 22.03 -20.69
N ASP A 369 -17.33 22.79 -21.59
CA ASP A 369 -18.36 23.81 -21.26
C ASP A 369 -19.65 23.56 -22.06
N ARG A 370 -20.71 23.16 -21.36
CA ARG A 370 -22.07 22.96 -21.85
C ARG A 370 -22.16 22.15 -23.15
N ILE A 371 -21.51 20.96 -23.15
CA ILE A 371 -21.52 20.07 -24.30
C ILE A 371 -22.82 19.26 -24.33
N SER A 372 -23.53 19.31 -25.47
CA SER A 372 -24.74 18.53 -25.70
C SER A 372 -24.69 17.83 -27.05
N PHE A 373 -24.86 16.50 -27.04
CA PHE A 373 -24.92 15.66 -28.25
C PHE A 373 -25.51 14.29 -27.91
N GLU A 374 -25.84 13.52 -28.97
CA GLU A 374 -26.33 12.15 -28.87
C GLU A 374 -25.56 11.25 -29.84
N ILE A 375 -25.13 10.09 -29.36
CA ILE A 375 -24.53 8.99 -30.13
C ILE A 375 -25.50 7.82 -30.13
N LYS A 376 -25.80 7.26 -31.30
CA LYS A 376 -26.69 6.11 -31.44
C LYS A 376 -25.90 4.82 -31.60
N GLN A 377 -26.53 3.71 -31.26
CA GLN A 377 -25.93 2.38 -31.40
C GLN A 377 -25.39 2.14 -32.82
N GLY A 378 -24.20 1.56 -32.89
CA GLY A 378 -23.58 1.21 -34.17
C GLY A 378 -22.96 2.39 -34.95
N GLU A 379 -23.10 3.65 -34.48
CA GLU A 379 -22.44 4.79 -35.09
C GLU A 379 -20.93 4.76 -34.88
N ALA A 380 -20.17 5.11 -35.89
CA ALA A 380 -18.75 5.43 -35.81
C ALA A 380 -18.59 6.96 -35.77
N ILE A 381 -18.10 7.48 -34.61
CA ILE A 381 -17.95 8.90 -34.36
C ILE A 381 -16.45 9.25 -34.28
N GLY A 382 -16.02 10.22 -35.09
CA GLY A 382 -14.68 10.79 -35.01
C GLY A 382 -14.68 12.04 -34.15
N VAL A 383 -13.70 12.21 -33.25
CA VAL A 383 -13.53 13.39 -32.42
C VAL A 383 -12.27 14.13 -32.86
N VAL A 384 -12.44 15.38 -33.28
CA VAL A 384 -11.36 16.25 -33.78
C VAL A 384 -11.31 17.57 -33.02
N GLY A 385 -10.13 18.17 -32.95
CA GLY A 385 -9.92 19.44 -32.31
C GLY A 385 -8.45 19.66 -31.95
N PRO A 386 -8.03 20.90 -31.66
CA PRO A 386 -6.66 21.18 -31.28
C PRO A 386 -6.25 20.47 -30.00
N SER A 387 -4.94 20.37 -29.76
CA SER A 387 -4.43 19.83 -28.49
C SER A 387 -4.96 20.69 -27.33
N GLY A 388 -5.35 20.03 -26.22
CA GLY A 388 -5.93 20.74 -25.07
C GLY A 388 -7.40 21.13 -25.19
N SER A 389 -8.11 20.78 -26.28
CA SER A 389 -9.53 21.15 -26.47
C SER A 389 -10.52 20.36 -25.59
N GLY A 390 -10.05 19.35 -24.82
CA GLY A 390 -10.92 18.56 -23.95
C GLY A 390 -11.25 17.15 -24.43
N LYS A 391 -10.66 16.66 -25.55
CA LYS A 391 -10.92 15.33 -26.12
C LYS A 391 -10.72 14.18 -25.14
N SER A 392 -9.57 14.14 -24.47
CA SER A 392 -9.28 13.09 -23.47
C SER A 392 -10.19 13.20 -22.23
N THR A 393 -10.68 14.40 -21.92
CA THR A 393 -11.67 14.62 -20.85
C THR A 393 -13.04 14.04 -21.27
N LEU A 394 -13.43 14.23 -22.53
CA LEU A 394 -14.64 13.60 -23.09
C LEU A 394 -14.59 12.08 -22.98
N VAL A 395 -13.43 11.48 -23.33
CA VAL A 395 -13.21 10.01 -23.16
C VAL A 395 -13.38 9.59 -21.71
N GLN A 396 -12.79 10.32 -20.75
CA GLN A 396 -12.91 9.97 -19.34
C GLN A 396 -14.36 10.05 -18.83
N LEU A 397 -15.16 10.96 -19.36
CA LEU A 397 -16.59 11.06 -19.07
C LEU A 397 -17.37 9.90 -19.71
N LEU A 398 -17.09 9.55 -20.97
CA LEU A 398 -17.69 8.40 -21.66
C LEU A 398 -17.36 7.07 -20.97
N LEU A 399 -16.14 6.91 -20.47
CA LEU A 399 -15.73 5.75 -19.67
C LEU A 399 -16.40 5.70 -18.29
N GLY A 400 -17.11 6.75 -17.87
CA GLY A 400 -17.70 6.85 -16.55
C GLY A 400 -16.67 6.91 -15.40
N ILE A 401 -15.37 7.17 -15.70
CA ILE A 401 -14.32 7.30 -14.68
C ILE A 401 -14.23 8.72 -14.10
N ARG A 402 -14.97 9.66 -14.66
CA ARG A 402 -15.20 11.01 -14.17
C ARG A 402 -16.70 11.33 -14.20
N ASN A 403 -17.12 12.17 -13.26
CA ASN A 403 -18.49 12.69 -13.24
C ASN A 403 -18.51 14.14 -13.73
N PRO A 404 -19.54 14.58 -14.48
CA PRO A 404 -19.67 15.98 -14.85
C PRO A 404 -19.85 16.87 -13.61
N ALA A 405 -19.37 18.12 -13.69
CA ALA A 405 -19.58 19.14 -12.66
C ALA A 405 -21.02 19.68 -12.71
N SER A 406 -21.60 19.83 -13.93
CA SER A 406 -23.01 20.13 -14.17
C SER A 406 -23.48 19.43 -15.45
N GLY A 407 -24.79 19.38 -15.64
CA GLY A 407 -25.41 18.61 -16.71
C GLY A 407 -25.50 17.12 -16.40
N SER A 408 -25.90 16.32 -17.38
CA SER A 408 -26.06 14.88 -17.21
C SER A 408 -25.57 14.09 -18.43
N ILE A 409 -25.10 12.86 -18.17
CA ILE A 409 -24.76 11.88 -19.20
C ILE A 409 -25.69 10.68 -18.98
N THR A 410 -26.44 10.31 -20.00
CA THR A 410 -27.38 9.20 -19.91
C THR A 410 -27.08 8.14 -20.95
N ALA A 411 -27.29 6.88 -20.59
CA ALA A 411 -27.34 5.74 -21.51
C ALA A 411 -28.78 5.20 -21.51
N ASP A 412 -29.45 5.23 -22.65
CA ASP A 412 -30.86 4.88 -22.80
C ASP A 412 -31.79 5.53 -21.76
N GLY A 413 -31.52 6.79 -21.46
CA GLY A 413 -32.29 7.59 -20.50
C GLY A 413 -31.90 7.38 -19.01
N ILE A 414 -31.06 6.40 -18.70
CA ILE A 414 -30.55 6.17 -17.33
C ILE A 414 -29.27 7.00 -17.13
N ASN A 415 -29.21 7.79 -16.05
CA ASN A 415 -27.99 8.57 -15.75
C ASN A 415 -26.81 7.64 -15.43
N LEU A 416 -25.62 7.93 -15.99
CA LEU A 416 -24.42 7.12 -15.76
C LEU A 416 -24.07 6.97 -14.27
N LYS A 417 -24.40 7.95 -13.43
CA LYS A 417 -24.20 7.87 -11.98
C LYS A 417 -25.07 6.81 -11.30
N GLU A 418 -26.20 6.47 -11.89
CA GLU A 418 -27.16 5.50 -11.37
C GLU A 418 -26.89 4.09 -11.87
N ILE A 419 -26.05 3.95 -12.90
CA ILE A 419 -25.67 2.66 -13.49
C ILE A 419 -24.62 1.97 -12.62
N ASP A 420 -24.80 0.68 -12.39
CA ASP A 420 -23.78 -0.18 -11.77
C ASP A 420 -22.50 -0.18 -12.61
N ARG A 421 -21.38 0.09 -11.98
CA ARG A 421 -20.10 0.26 -12.66
C ARG A 421 -19.65 -1.01 -13.37
N SER A 422 -19.89 -2.18 -12.78
CA SER A 422 -19.50 -3.46 -13.38
C SER A 422 -20.33 -3.73 -14.65
N SER A 423 -21.61 -3.39 -14.61
CA SER A 423 -22.51 -3.45 -15.76
C SER A 423 -22.02 -2.52 -16.88
N TRP A 424 -21.70 -1.25 -16.57
CA TRP A 424 -21.17 -0.29 -17.55
C TRP A 424 -19.84 -0.75 -18.14
N THR A 425 -18.86 -1.11 -17.32
CA THR A 425 -17.51 -1.50 -17.79
C THR A 425 -17.50 -2.83 -18.56
N SER A 426 -18.51 -3.67 -18.40
CA SER A 426 -18.67 -4.88 -19.23
C SER A 426 -19.08 -4.57 -20.66
N LYS A 427 -19.69 -3.38 -20.90
CA LYS A 427 -20.21 -2.92 -22.19
C LYS A 427 -19.35 -1.89 -22.89
N VAL A 428 -18.41 -1.28 -22.18
CA VAL A 428 -17.54 -0.23 -22.70
C VAL A 428 -16.10 -0.70 -22.70
N ALA A 429 -15.43 -0.57 -23.84
CA ALA A 429 -14.02 -0.89 -23.98
C ALA A 429 -13.21 0.34 -24.41
N PHE A 430 -11.95 0.38 -23.97
CA PHE A 430 -11.04 1.48 -24.24
C PHE A 430 -9.68 0.99 -24.75
N VAL A 431 -9.20 1.62 -25.79
CA VAL A 431 -7.85 1.43 -26.34
C VAL A 431 -7.10 2.75 -26.17
N PRO A 432 -6.09 2.81 -25.30
CA PRO A 432 -5.31 4.03 -25.07
C PRO A 432 -4.37 4.32 -26.25
N GLN A 433 -3.88 5.55 -26.31
CA GLN A 433 -2.88 6.00 -27.28
C GLN A 433 -1.61 5.15 -27.23
N ASP A 434 -1.07 4.91 -26.04
CA ASP A 434 0.07 4.03 -25.81
C ASP A 434 -0.43 2.64 -25.40
N ALA A 435 -0.29 1.67 -26.31
CA ALA A 435 -0.66 0.28 -26.08
C ALA A 435 0.25 -0.39 -25.05
N THR A 436 -0.09 -0.25 -23.77
CA THR A 436 0.64 -0.90 -22.67
C THR A 436 0.21 -2.35 -22.53
N LEU A 437 1.17 -3.27 -22.68
CA LEU A 437 0.98 -4.69 -22.48
C LEU A 437 1.52 -5.13 -21.12
N ILE A 438 0.88 -6.12 -20.50
CA ILE A 438 1.36 -6.75 -19.27
C ILE A 438 2.46 -7.77 -19.58
N THR A 439 3.37 -7.97 -18.63
CA THR A 439 4.31 -9.10 -18.68
C THR A 439 3.53 -10.41 -18.59
N GLY A 440 3.71 -11.29 -19.56
CA GLY A 440 2.99 -12.54 -19.70
C GLY A 440 2.75 -12.92 -21.15
N THR A 441 1.92 -13.93 -21.38
CA THR A 441 1.62 -14.48 -22.70
C THR A 441 0.72 -13.56 -23.54
N VAL A 442 0.64 -13.81 -24.83
CA VAL A 442 -0.34 -13.17 -25.74
C VAL A 442 -1.76 -13.40 -25.24
N ALA A 443 -2.09 -14.64 -24.82
CA ALA A 443 -3.39 -14.99 -24.26
C ALA A 443 -3.73 -14.16 -23.02
N GLU A 444 -2.82 -14.05 -22.06
CA GLU A 444 -3.01 -13.23 -20.86
C GLU A 444 -3.18 -11.75 -21.19
N ASN A 445 -2.51 -11.26 -22.23
CA ASN A 445 -2.68 -9.90 -22.71
C ASN A 445 -4.04 -9.65 -23.35
N ILE A 446 -4.63 -10.59 -24.08
CA ILE A 446 -5.97 -10.46 -24.65
C ILE A 446 -7.04 -10.61 -23.57
N THR A 447 -6.94 -11.64 -22.73
CA THR A 447 -7.94 -11.90 -21.68
C THR A 447 -7.90 -10.82 -20.58
N PHE A 448 -6.75 -10.27 -20.28
CA PHE A 448 -6.51 -9.19 -19.32
C PHE A 448 -7.25 -9.41 -17.99
N TYR A 449 -6.88 -10.46 -17.26
CA TYR A 449 -7.46 -10.86 -15.96
C TYR A 449 -8.96 -11.21 -15.97
N ARG A 450 -9.59 -11.40 -17.15
CA ARG A 450 -10.98 -11.87 -17.28
C ARG A 450 -10.99 -13.40 -17.38
N PRO A 451 -11.46 -14.13 -16.34
CA PRO A 451 -11.34 -15.59 -16.29
C PRO A 451 -12.33 -16.32 -17.25
N ASP A 452 -13.44 -15.65 -17.61
CA ASP A 452 -14.55 -16.28 -18.33
C ASP A 452 -14.41 -16.20 -19.87
N ILE A 453 -13.26 -15.75 -20.39
CA ILE A 453 -12.99 -15.64 -21.82
C ILE A 453 -12.60 -17.00 -22.39
N SER A 454 -13.39 -17.51 -23.35
CA SER A 454 -13.09 -18.74 -24.05
C SER A 454 -11.97 -18.58 -25.08
N LYS A 455 -11.36 -19.70 -25.48
CA LYS A 455 -10.36 -19.70 -26.55
C LYS A 455 -10.91 -19.20 -27.88
N GLU A 456 -12.17 -19.56 -28.19
CA GLU A 456 -12.87 -19.14 -29.40
C GLU A 456 -13.07 -17.63 -29.42
N GLN A 457 -13.52 -17.04 -28.29
CA GLN A 457 -13.66 -15.58 -28.15
C GLN A 457 -12.35 -14.86 -28.37
N MET A 458 -11.25 -15.41 -27.81
CA MET A 458 -9.91 -14.86 -27.95
C MET A 458 -9.45 -14.88 -29.42
N ILE A 459 -9.66 -15.98 -30.14
CA ILE A 459 -9.33 -16.10 -31.56
C ILE A 459 -10.16 -15.14 -32.40
N ASP A 460 -11.46 -15.01 -32.13
CA ASP A 460 -12.37 -14.12 -32.86
C ASP A 460 -12.03 -12.65 -32.63
N ALA A 461 -11.63 -12.27 -31.39
CA ALA A 461 -11.13 -10.94 -31.07
C ALA A 461 -9.81 -10.65 -31.81
N ALA A 462 -8.87 -11.60 -31.82
CA ALA A 462 -7.62 -11.47 -32.56
C ALA A 462 -7.84 -11.34 -34.08
N ARG A 463 -8.80 -12.08 -34.62
CA ARG A 463 -9.21 -11.99 -36.03
C ARG A 463 -9.84 -10.63 -36.35
N SER A 464 -10.76 -10.16 -35.49
CA SER A 464 -11.43 -8.86 -35.64
C SER A 464 -10.47 -7.69 -35.55
N ALA A 465 -9.41 -7.83 -34.74
CA ALA A 465 -8.34 -6.84 -34.62
C ALA A 465 -7.22 -7.00 -35.68
N HIS A 466 -7.37 -7.91 -36.64
CA HIS A 466 -6.36 -8.20 -37.68
C HIS A 466 -4.95 -8.50 -37.12
N VAL A 467 -4.86 -9.22 -35.97
CA VAL A 467 -3.59 -9.60 -35.34
C VAL A 467 -3.39 -11.11 -35.29
N LEU A 468 -4.38 -11.91 -35.67
CA LEU A 468 -4.35 -13.38 -35.61
C LEU A 468 -3.17 -13.96 -36.38
N ASP A 469 -2.97 -13.55 -37.65
CA ASP A 469 -1.87 -14.02 -38.49
C ASP A 469 -0.48 -13.68 -37.92
N ASP A 470 -0.38 -12.56 -37.21
CA ASP A 470 0.87 -12.20 -36.51
C ASP A 470 1.11 -13.11 -35.30
N ILE A 471 0.04 -13.43 -34.54
CA ILE A 471 0.11 -14.32 -33.38
C ILE A 471 0.50 -15.75 -33.82
N GLU A 472 -0.10 -16.26 -34.90
CA GLU A 472 0.19 -17.60 -35.43
C GLU A 472 1.63 -17.77 -35.91
N LYS A 473 2.31 -16.69 -36.28
CA LYS A 473 3.74 -16.68 -36.65
C LYS A 473 4.68 -16.67 -35.44
N LEU A 474 4.18 -16.41 -34.24
CA LEU A 474 4.99 -16.46 -33.03
C LEU A 474 5.32 -17.92 -32.66
N PRO A 475 6.48 -18.18 -32.02
CA PRO A 475 6.95 -19.56 -31.76
C PRO A 475 5.95 -20.47 -31.03
N GLN A 476 5.10 -19.91 -30.16
CA GLN A 476 4.12 -20.61 -29.35
C GLN A 476 2.70 -20.03 -29.54
N GLY A 477 2.47 -19.23 -30.61
CA GLY A 477 1.18 -18.60 -30.84
C GLY A 477 0.67 -17.78 -29.65
N PHE A 478 -0.53 -18.08 -29.18
CA PHE A 478 -1.13 -17.41 -28.02
C PHE A 478 -0.39 -17.63 -26.70
N ASP A 479 0.37 -18.72 -26.57
CA ASP A 479 1.13 -19.04 -25.36
C ASP A 479 2.55 -18.41 -25.38
N THR A 480 2.88 -17.63 -26.41
CA THR A 480 4.17 -16.92 -26.48
C THR A 480 4.24 -15.88 -25.38
N ASP A 481 5.29 -15.97 -24.54
CA ASP A 481 5.59 -14.95 -23.52
C ASP A 481 6.17 -13.71 -24.18
N LEU A 482 5.56 -12.56 -23.96
CA LEU A 482 5.96 -11.27 -24.53
C LEU A 482 7.06 -10.55 -23.73
N GLY A 483 7.36 -11.01 -22.52
CA GLY A 483 8.34 -10.41 -21.63
C GLY A 483 7.98 -8.98 -21.19
N GLU A 484 8.96 -8.28 -20.64
CA GLU A 484 8.76 -6.89 -20.23
C GLU A 484 8.56 -5.98 -21.46
N ARG A 485 7.50 -5.18 -21.45
CA ARG A 485 7.15 -4.19 -22.49
C ARG A 485 6.90 -4.78 -23.89
N ALA A 486 6.75 -6.11 -24.01
CA ALA A 486 6.48 -6.78 -25.29
C ALA A 486 7.39 -6.30 -26.45
N GLN A 487 8.69 -6.20 -26.20
CA GLN A 487 9.68 -5.67 -27.16
C GLN A 487 9.78 -6.50 -28.45
N GLN A 488 9.29 -7.74 -28.43
CA GLN A 488 9.25 -8.65 -29.59
C GLN A 488 8.22 -8.23 -30.65
N LEU A 489 7.25 -7.37 -30.28
CA LEU A 489 6.18 -6.92 -31.15
C LEU A 489 6.49 -5.52 -31.71
N SER A 490 6.13 -5.29 -32.98
CA SER A 490 6.12 -3.94 -33.56
C SER A 490 5.07 -3.04 -32.88
N GLY A 491 5.19 -1.72 -33.04
CA GLY A 491 4.18 -0.77 -32.53
C GLY A 491 2.77 -1.09 -33.01
N GLY A 492 2.62 -1.42 -34.31
CA GLY A 492 1.35 -1.81 -34.91
C GLY A 492 0.78 -3.11 -34.35
N GLN A 493 1.63 -4.12 -34.12
CA GLN A 493 1.21 -5.37 -33.51
C GLN A 493 0.76 -5.16 -32.06
N ARG A 494 1.48 -4.36 -31.26
CA ARG A 494 1.05 -4.00 -29.89
C ARG A 494 -0.31 -3.29 -29.90
N GLN A 495 -0.52 -2.35 -30.83
CA GLN A 495 -1.78 -1.62 -30.94
C GLN A 495 -2.93 -2.55 -31.30
N ARG A 496 -2.76 -3.43 -32.31
CA ARG A 496 -3.77 -4.41 -32.68
C ARG A 496 -4.06 -5.42 -31.57
N LEU A 497 -3.05 -5.84 -30.81
CA LEU A 497 -3.25 -6.69 -29.63
C LEU A 497 -4.06 -5.97 -28.54
N SER A 498 -3.83 -4.67 -28.35
CA SER A 498 -4.66 -3.84 -27.45
C SER A 498 -6.11 -3.72 -27.94
N ILE A 499 -6.34 -3.63 -29.24
CA ILE A 499 -7.69 -3.67 -29.82
C ILE A 499 -8.33 -5.05 -29.60
N ALA A 500 -7.61 -6.17 -29.80
CA ALA A 500 -8.11 -7.51 -29.49
C ALA A 500 -8.51 -7.65 -28.01
N ARG A 501 -7.71 -7.12 -27.08
CA ARG A 501 -8.03 -7.03 -25.63
C ARG A 501 -9.34 -6.28 -25.39
N ALA A 502 -9.58 -5.20 -26.12
CA ALA A 502 -10.80 -4.41 -26.00
C ALA A 502 -12.03 -5.17 -26.55
N LEU A 503 -11.88 -5.84 -27.69
CA LEU A 503 -12.98 -6.52 -28.38
C LEU A 503 -13.39 -7.86 -27.77
N VAL A 504 -12.50 -8.56 -27.05
CA VAL A 504 -12.76 -9.91 -26.54
C VAL A 504 -13.95 -10.00 -25.58
N GLY A 505 -14.32 -8.87 -24.93
CA GLY A 505 -15.49 -8.74 -24.06
C GLY A 505 -16.81 -8.46 -24.81
N ASN A 506 -16.81 -8.40 -26.13
CA ASN A 506 -17.97 -8.01 -26.96
C ASN A 506 -18.62 -6.70 -26.49
N PRO A 507 -17.87 -5.56 -26.50
CA PRO A 507 -18.39 -4.29 -26.03
C PRO A 507 -19.44 -3.71 -26.96
N ASP A 508 -20.41 -2.97 -26.40
CA ASP A 508 -21.38 -2.19 -27.16
C ASP A 508 -20.79 -0.82 -27.58
N LEU A 509 -19.83 -0.29 -26.79
CA LEU A 509 -19.10 0.94 -27.06
C LEU A 509 -17.58 0.68 -27.01
N LEU A 510 -16.89 1.00 -28.11
CA LEU A 510 -15.43 0.97 -28.22
C LEU A 510 -14.90 2.39 -28.37
N ILE A 511 -14.01 2.80 -27.46
CA ILE A 511 -13.35 4.10 -27.51
C ILE A 511 -11.88 3.90 -27.87
N LEU A 512 -11.41 4.59 -28.90
CA LEU A 512 -10.04 4.51 -29.41
C LEU A 512 -9.39 5.90 -29.29
N ASP A 513 -8.36 6.02 -28.47
CA ASP A 513 -7.62 7.27 -28.30
C ASP A 513 -6.34 7.25 -29.14
N GLU A 514 -6.34 8.01 -30.23
CA GLU A 514 -5.23 8.12 -31.20
C GLU A 514 -4.63 6.78 -31.66
N PRO A 515 -5.43 5.81 -32.11
CA PRO A 515 -4.96 4.44 -32.33
C PRO A 515 -3.89 4.31 -33.44
N THR A 516 -3.61 5.36 -34.19
CA THR A 516 -2.69 5.35 -35.35
C THR A 516 -1.52 6.33 -35.24
N SER A 517 -1.35 7.03 -34.11
CA SER A 517 -0.39 8.16 -33.96
C SER A 517 1.08 7.78 -34.22
N ALA A 518 1.49 6.56 -33.87
CA ALA A 518 2.88 6.06 -33.97
C ALA A 518 3.06 4.97 -35.05
N LEU A 519 2.12 4.83 -36.00
CA LEU A 519 2.09 3.71 -36.94
C LEU A 519 2.51 4.12 -38.37
N ASP A 520 3.06 3.16 -39.09
CA ASP A 520 3.27 3.26 -40.51
C ASP A 520 1.96 3.17 -41.31
N MET A 521 1.95 3.60 -42.56
CA MET A 521 0.75 3.65 -43.41
C MET A 521 0.05 2.29 -43.57
N LYS A 522 0.80 1.18 -43.59
CA LYS A 522 0.24 -0.15 -43.71
C LYS A 522 -0.52 -0.55 -42.44
N SER A 523 0.07 -0.33 -41.29
CA SER A 523 -0.58 -0.60 -39.99
C SER A 523 -1.79 0.31 -39.76
N GLU A 524 -1.72 1.57 -40.22
CA GLU A 524 -2.85 2.52 -40.18
C GLU A 524 -4.04 2.02 -41.01
N SER A 525 -3.78 1.56 -42.26
CA SER A 525 -4.86 1.02 -43.11
C SER A 525 -5.58 -0.17 -42.47
N VAL A 526 -4.82 -1.06 -41.82
CA VAL A 526 -5.40 -2.23 -41.12
C VAL A 526 -6.29 -1.80 -39.96
N ILE A 527 -5.88 -0.78 -39.15
CA ILE A 527 -6.71 -0.27 -38.06
C ILE A 527 -7.98 0.41 -38.61
N ARG A 528 -7.86 1.19 -39.67
CA ARG A 528 -9.03 1.77 -40.36
C ARG A 528 -10.00 0.71 -40.83
N ASP A 529 -9.51 -0.36 -41.46
CA ASP A 529 -10.34 -1.47 -41.93
C ASP A 529 -11.00 -2.21 -40.74
N THR A 530 -10.30 -2.32 -39.60
CA THR A 530 -10.85 -2.83 -38.34
C THR A 530 -12.04 -1.96 -37.91
N ILE A 531 -11.86 -0.63 -37.82
CA ILE A 531 -12.94 0.30 -37.43
C ILE A 531 -14.11 0.21 -38.36
N ALA A 532 -13.89 0.17 -39.69
CA ALA A 532 -14.93 0.03 -40.69
C ALA A 532 -15.73 -1.29 -40.55
N SER A 533 -15.06 -2.39 -40.23
CA SER A 533 -15.69 -3.70 -40.00
C SER A 533 -16.56 -3.76 -38.75
N LEU A 534 -16.32 -2.90 -37.76
CA LEU A 534 -17.10 -2.82 -36.53
C LEU A 534 -18.33 -1.92 -36.67
N SER A 535 -18.33 -0.98 -37.61
CA SER A 535 -19.44 -0.04 -37.83
C SER A 535 -20.75 -0.80 -38.07
N GLY A 536 -21.84 -0.32 -37.49
CA GLY A 536 -23.18 -0.94 -37.51
C GLY A 536 -23.39 -2.07 -36.49
N ARG A 537 -22.30 -2.59 -35.85
CA ARG A 537 -22.40 -3.63 -34.81
C ARG A 537 -21.98 -3.10 -33.44
N VAL A 538 -20.91 -2.33 -33.38
CA VAL A 538 -20.37 -1.72 -32.18
C VAL A 538 -20.37 -0.21 -32.39
N THR A 539 -20.78 0.53 -31.39
CA THR A 539 -20.62 2.00 -31.36
C THR A 539 -19.16 2.32 -31.19
N VAL A 540 -18.56 3.07 -32.10
CA VAL A 540 -17.12 3.39 -32.05
C VAL A 540 -16.91 4.90 -31.90
N VAL A 541 -16.10 5.30 -30.92
CA VAL A 541 -15.66 6.68 -30.75
C VAL A 541 -14.14 6.74 -30.95
N VAL A 542 -13.70 7.45 -31.99
CA VAL A 542 -12.28 7.55 -32.35
C VAL A 542 -11.80 8.97 -32.14
N ILE A 543 -10.84 9.16 -31.24
CA ILE A 543 -10.05 10.39 -31.25
C ILE A 543 -8.91 10.21 -32.24
N ALA A 544 -8.84 11.04 -33.27
CA ALA A 544 -7.77 10.94 -34.25
C ALA A 544 -7.17 12.30 -34.57
N HIS A 545 -5.84 12.28 -34.73
CA HIS A 545 -5.06 13.39 -35.31
C HIS A 545 -4.87 13.23 -36.81
N ARG A 546 -5.05 12.01 -37.34
CA ARG A 546 -4.96 11.72 -38.76
C ARG A 546 -6.35 11.64 -39.39
N LEU A 547 -6.59 12.47 -40.39
CA LEU A 547 -7.89 12.55 -41.04
C LEU A 547 -8.25 11.26 -41.80
N SER A 548 -7.25 10.52 -42.31
CA SER A 548 -7.41 9.21 -42.93
C SER A 548 -8.15 8.17 -42.05
N THR A 549 -7.98 8.26 -40.74
CA THR A 549 -8.68 7.40 -39.78
C THR A 549 -10.14 7.80 -39.60
N LEU A 550 -10.49 9.04 -39.93
CA LEU A 550 -11.83 9.60 -39.75
C LEU A 550 -12.75 9.37 -40.96
N ASP A 551 -12.18 8.99 -42.12
CA ASP A 551 -12.93 8.75 -43.35
C ASP A 551 -14.01 7.62 -43.21
N VAL A 552 -13.80 6.72 -42.26
CA VAL A 552 -14.73 5.61 -41.95
C VAL A 552 -15.78 5.98 -40.89
N CYS A 553 -15.74 7.20 -40.33
CA CYS A 553 -16.70 7.65 -39.35
C CYS A 553 -17.98 8.19 -40.00
N ASN A 554 -19.15 7.87 -39.40
CA ASN A 554 -20.44 8.35 -39.87
C ASN A 554 -20.61 9.86 -39.63
N ARG A 555 -20.15 10.33 -38.47
CA ARG A 555 -20.19 11.74 -38.07
C ARG A 555 -18.90 12.12 -37.34
N LEU A 556 -18.58 13.41 -37.43
CA LEU A 556 -17.40 13.98 -36.73
C LEU A 556 -17.87 15.05 -35.74
N MET A 557 -17.23 15.03 -34.59
CA MET A 557 -17.40 15.98 -33.50
C MET A 557 -16.20 16.94 -33.48
N VAL A 558 -16.41 18.22 -33.70
CA VAL A 558 -15.39 19.25 -33.64
C VAL A 558 -15.42 19.95 -32.28
N ILE A 559 -14.39 19.73 -31.46
CA ILE A 559 -14.26 20.34 -30.11
C ILE A 559 -13.16 21.39 -30.16
N GLN A 560 -13.50 22.63 -29.81
CA GLN A 560 -12.57 23.75 -29.69
C GLN A 560 -12.86 24.53 -28.40
N GLU A 561 -11.81 24.87 -27.66
CA GLU A 561 -11.91 25.62 -26.40
C GLU A 561 -12.93 25.05 -25.41
N GLY A 562 -13.00 23.72 -25.32
CA GLY A 562 -13.93 23.02 -24.45
C GLY A 562 -15.39 23.00 -24.92
N GLN A 563 -15.71 23.53 -26.11
CA GLN A 563 -17.07 23.60 -26.66
C GLN A 563 -17.22 22.72 -27.89
N LEU A 564 -18.42 22.14 -28.06
CA LEU A 564 -18.79 21.45 -29.27
C LEU A 564 -19.16 22.49 -30.34
N LYS A 565 -18.30 22.69 -31.33
CA LYS A 565 -18.51 23.66 -32.41
C LYS A 565 -19.32 23.10 -33.56
N ALA A 566 -19.23 21.81 -33.84
CA ALA A 566 -20.01 21.12 -34.86
C ALA A 566 -20.10 19.63 -34.57
N PHE A 567 -21.18 19.00 -34.99
CA PHE A 567 -21.40 17.54 -34.96
C PHE A 567 -22.23 17.13 -36.17
N ALA A 568 -21.55 16.74 -37.24
CA ALA A 568 -22.14 16.50 -38.55
C ALA A 568 -21.35 15.46 -39.34
N THR A 569 -21.83 15.11 -40.55
CA THR A 569 -21.11 14.20 -41.44
C THR A 569 -19.79 14.85 -41.94
N PRO A 570 -18.78 14.06 -42.33
CA PRO A 570 -17.54 14.60 -42.90
C PRO A 570 -17.79 15.54 -44.11
N ALA A 571 -18.78 15.23 -44.93
CA ALA A 571 -19.13 16.04 -46.11
C ALA A 571 -19.68 17.42 -45.71
N GLU A 572 -20.62 17.48 -44.74
CA GLU A 572 -21.18 18.72 -44.23
C GLU A 572 -20.08 19.59 -43.56
N LEU A 573 -19.20 18.99 -42.76
CA LEU A 573 -18.08 19.71 -42.12
C LEU A 573 -17.10 20.24 -43.17
N ALA A 574 -16.82 19.50 -44.23
CA ALA A 574 -15.95 19.99 -45.32
C ALA A 574 -16.57 21.18 -46.07
N ALA A 575 -17.92 21.30 -46.06
CA ALA A 575 -18.61 22.46 -46.63
C ALA A 575 -18.67 23.66 -45.70
N ASP A 576 -18.92 23.47 -44.38
CA ASP A 576 -19.36 24.54 -43.48
C ASP A 576 -18.44 24.81 -42.28
N ASN A 577 -17.43 23.94 -41.98
CA ASN A 577 -16.58 24.12 -40.82
C ASN A 577 -15.15 24.52 -41.18
N ASP A 578 -14.74 25.75 -40.85
CA ASP A 578 -13.44 26.30 -41.24
C ASP A 578 -12.25 25.54 -40.63
N PHE A 579 -12.38 25.05 -39.39
CA PHE A 579 -11.32 24.26 -38.76
C PHE A 579 -11.11 22.92 -39.50
N TYR A 580 -12.19 22.24 -39.87
CA TYR A 580 -12.09 20.96 -40.57
C TYR A 580 -11.58 21.15 -42.02
N LYS A 581 -12.02 22.21 -42.72
CA LYS A 581 -11.48 22.60 -44.03
C LYS A 581 -9.97 22.83 -44.00
N GLU A 582 -9.51 23.57 -43.02
CA GLU A 582 -8.05 23.84 -42.89
C GLU A 582 -7.29 22.56 -42.55
N ALA A 583 -7.86 21.69 -41.69
CA ALA A 583 -7.27 20.39 -41.40
C ALA A 583 -7.16 19.51 -42.66
N LEU A 584 -8.19 19.45 -43.50
CA LEU A 584 -8.17 18.76 -44.81
C LEU A 584 -7.09 19.32 -45.73
N ARG A 585 -6.98 20.66 -45.83
CA ARG A 585 -5.98 21.33 -46.64
C ARG A 585 -4.56 21.00 -46.21
N LEU A 586 -4.30 21.00 -44.89
CA LEU A 586 -3.00 20.66 -44.31
C LEU A 586 -2.62 19.18 -44.50
N ALA A 587 -3.63 18.30 -44.51
CA ALA A 587 -3.46 16.87 -44.77
C ALA A 587 -3.28 16.51 -46.28
N GLY A 588 -3.40 17.47 -47.17
CA GLY A 588 -3.30 17.25 -48.60
C GLY A 588 -4.46 16.48 -49.21
N VAL A 589 -5.57 16.37 -48.53
CA VAL A 589 -6.84 15.79 -49.01
C VAL A 589 -7.58 16.89 -49.77
N ARG A 590 -7.76 16.70 -51.09
CA ARG A 590 -8.51 17.63 -51.92
C ARG A 590 -10.01 17.33 -51.89
#